data_b7603637a1331d4ed3f2fa5b6ecb6130
#
_entry.id   b7603637a1331d4ed3f2fa5b6ecb6130
#
_cell.length_a   1.000
_cell.length_b   1.000
_cell.length_c   1.000
_cell.angle_alpha   90.00
_cell.angle_beta   90.00
_cell.angle_gamma   90.00
#
_symmetry.space_group_name_H-M   'P 1'
#
loop_
_entity.id
_entity.type
_entity.pdbx_description
1 polymer ?
#
loop_
_entity_poly.entity_id
_entity_poly.type
_entity_poly.pdbx_seq_one_letter_code
_entity_poly.pdbx_strand_id
1 'polypeptide(L)'
;MREERSSVSSPNLLLTVIVPAYNEAATVEIALRRIHEVALRLEVIVVNDASTDGTREILDQLVGKRLVDRVIHHDKNRGKGAAIRSGIAAATGDVVVVQDADLEYDPQDLPALLLPIRSRQADAVYGSRFQGGPHRVLYFWHYVGNRVLTLLSNMFTNLNLTDLETCYKLVRTELLKQLPLSSNRFGFEVEITARLAQARARIWEIPISYSGRTYAEGKKITWRDGVAALFHILRYNLFVPGGDWRLLAK
;
A
#
# COMPACT_ATOMS: atom_id res chain seq x y z
N MET A 1 7.78 36.32 25.88
CA MET A 1 6.90 35.23 26.30
C MET A 1 6.93 34.16 25.20
N ARG A 2 7.63 33.06 25.41
CA ARG A 2 7.57 31.88 24.52
C ARG A 2 6.44 31.02 25.05
N GLU A 3 5.37 30.88 24.27
CA GLU A 3 4.31 29.96 24.58
C GLU A 3 4.87 28.54 24.60
N GLU A 4 4.71 27.86 25.69
CA GLU A 4 4.95 26.43 25.86
C GLU A 4 4.04 25.68 24.88
N ARG A 5 4.62 25.16 23.82
CA ARG A 5 3.92 24.16 23.01
C ARG A 5 3.70 22.95 23.89
N SER A 6 2.49 22.80 24.42
CA SER A 6 2.04 21.60 25.12
C SER A 6 2.39 20.39 24.25
N SER A 7 3.21 19.50 24.79
CA SER A 7 3.51 18.19 24.19
C SER A 7 2.21 17.35 24.26
N VAL A 8 1.35 17.51 23.26
CA VAL A 8 0.29 16.52 23.01
C VAL A 8 1.01 15.24 22.66
N SER A 9 1.02 14.29 23.56
CA SER A 9 1.56 12.95 23.34
C SER A 9 0.91 12.42 22.08
N SER A 10 1.72 12.27 21.02
CA SER A 10 1.22 11.74 19.75
C SER A 10 0.58 10.37 20.00
N PRO A 11 -0.64 10.12 19.54
CA PRO A 11 -1.32 8.85 19.80
C PRO A 11 -0.45 7.68 19.34
N ASN A 12 -0.32 6.67 20.18
CA ASN A 12 0.41 5.44 19.87
C ASN A 12 -0.47 4.58 18.93
N LEU A 13 -0.49 4.96 17.64
CA LEU A 13 -1.33 4.34 16.62
C LEU A 13 -0.94 2.88 16.41
N LEU A 14 -1.94 2.02 16.25
CA LEU A 14 -1.78 0.65 15.79
C LEU A 14 -1.77 0.64 14.26
N LEU A 15 -0.66 0.18 13.66
CA LEU A 15 -0.51 0.05 12.21
C LEU A 15 -0.85 -1.38 11.77
N THR A 16 -1.91 -1.55 11.00
CA THR A 16 -2.19 -2.82 10.31
C THR A 16 -1.34 -2.91 9.06
N VAL A 17 -0.47 -3.90 8.99
CA VAL A 17 0.33 -4.25 7.81
C VAL A 17 -0.34 -5.41 7.10
N ILE A 18 -0.88 -5.17 5.90
CA ILE A 18 -1.48 -6.19 5.05
C ILE A 18 -0.40 -6.72 4.10
N VAL A 19 -0.15 -8.02 4.12
CA VAL A 19 0.83 -8.68 3.26
C VAL A 19 0.08 -9.61 2.29
N PRO A 20 -0.19 -9.18 1.04
CA PRO A 20 -0.70 -10.07 0.02
C PRO A 20 0.41 -11.02 -0.43
N ALA A 21 0.15 -12.32 -0.42
CA ALA A 21 1.11 -13.36 -0.80
C ALA A 21 0.53 -14.28 -1.88
N TYR A 22 1.28 -14.46 -2.96
CA TYR A 22 0.99 -15.44 -4.01
C TYR A 22 2.29 -16.00 -4.57
N ASN A 23 2.59 -17.26 -4.23
CA ASN A 23 3.84 -17.93 -4.59
C ASN A 23 5.08 -17.13 -4.15
N GLU A 24 5.20 -16.94 -2.84
CA GLU A 24 6.28 -16.19 -2.18
C GLU A 24 6.95 -17.03 -1.07
N ALA A 25 7.02 -18.37 -1.24
CA ALA A 25 7.61 -19.27 -0.24
C ALA A 25 9.05 -18.91 0.13
N ALA A 26 9.83 -18.39 -0.83
CA ALA A 26 11.22 -18.01 -0.59
C ALA A 26 11.39 -16.70 0.20
N THR A 27 10.40 -15.81 0.21
CA THR A 27 10.55 -14.41 0.68
C THR A 27 9.63 -14.04 1.83
N VAL A 28 8.47 -14.70 1.95
CA VAL A 28 7.41 -14.31 2.89
C VAL A 28 7.88 -14.30 4.36
N GLU A 29 8.62 -15.30 4.81
CA GLU A 29 9.13 -15.33 6.20
C GLU A 29 10.13 -14.19 6.44
N ILE A 30 11.03 -13.91 5.47
CA ILE A 30 12.00 -12.83 5.56
C ILE A 30 11.27 -11.47 5.64
N ALA A 31 10.27 -11.25 4.79
CA ALA A 31 9.48 -10.03 4.80
C ALA A 31 8.79 -9.82 6.16
N LEU A 32 8.17 -10.86 6.70
CA LEU A 32 7.50 -10.79 8.01
C LEU A 32 8.46 -10.50 9.16
N ARG A 33 9.66 -11.09 9.17
CA ARG A 33 10.69 -10.77 10.16
C ARG A 33 11.12 -9.32 10.08
N ARG A 34 11.38 -8.79 8.88
CA ARG A 34 11.74 -7.38 8.68
C ARG A 34 10.65 -6.41 9.17
N ILE A 35 9.36 -6.75 8.98
CA ILE A 35 8.24 -5.96 9.51
C ILE A 35 8.33 -5.87 11.04
N HIS A 36 8.65 -6.94 11.74
CA HIS A 36 8.75 -6.96 13.20
C HIS A 36 10.03 -6.30 13.77
N GLU A 37 11.03 -5.99 12.92
CA GLU A 37 12.20 -5.18 13.33
C GLU A 37 11.87 -3.69 13.48
N VAL A 38 10.69 -3.27 13.02
CA VAL A 38 10.27 -1.86 13.11
C VAL A 38 9.68 -1.58 14.50
N ALA A 39 10.13 -0.50 15.13
CA ALA A 39 9.69 -0.09 16.46
C ALA A 39 8.30 0.60 16.43
N LEU A 40 7.27 -0.11 15.98
CA LEU A 40 5.88 0.32 15.93
C LEU A 40 4.95 -0.69 16.59
N ARG A 41 3.75 -0.26 16.99
CA ARG A 41 2.66 -1.19 17.33
C ARG A 41 2.07 -1.70 16.03
N LEU A 42 2.18 -3.00 15.78
CA LEU A 42 1.79 -3.64 14.54
C LEU A 42 0.64 -4.63 14.75
N GLU A 43 -0.24 -4.71 13.78
CA GLU A 43 -1.12 -5.83 13.49
C GLU A 43 -0.72 -6.35 12.09
N VAL A 44 -0.27 -7.58 11.99
CA VAL A 44 0.19 -8.18 10.73
C VAL A 44 -0.85 -9.17 10.21
N ILE A 45 -1.44 -8.86 9.06
CA ILE A 45 -2.44 -9.69 8.38
C ILE A 45 -1.87 -10.16 7.05
N VAL A 46 -1.67 -11.47 6.90
CA VAL A 46 -1.24 -12.05 5.63
C VAL A 46 -2.45 -12.61 4.89
N VAL A 47 -2.56 -12.30 3.60
CA VAL A 47 -3.60 -12.87 2.74
C VAL A 47 -2.94 -13.72 1.66
N ASN A 48 -3.03 -15.02 1.82
CA ASN A 48 -2.55 -15.99 0.83
C ASN A 48 -3.60 -16.18 -0.27
N ASP A 49 -3.28 -15.72 -1.47
CA ASP A 49 -4.18 -15.74 -2.62
C ASP A 49 -4.09 -17.06 -3.41
N ALA A 50 -4.28 -18.19 -2.70
CA ALA A 50 -4.22 -19.57 -3.23
C ALA A 50 -2.86 -19.92 -3.84
N SER A 51 -1.77 -19.71 -3.09
CA SER A 51 -0.42 -20.13 -3.47
C SER A 51 -0.32 -21.65 -3.64
N THR A 52 0.60 -22.08 -4.52
CA THR A 52 0.83 -23.49 -4.89
C THR A 52 2.29 -23.95 -4.69
N ASP A 53 3.12 -23.10 -4.05
CA ASP A 53 4.57 -23.30 -3.92
C ASP A 53 5.05 -23.61 -2.47
N GLY A 54 4.14 -23.94 -1.55
CA GLY A 54 4.47 -24.12 -0.13
C GLY A 54 4.34 -22.86 0.72
N THR A 55 3.96 -21.71 0.16
CA THR A 55 3.71 -20.47 0.93
C THR A 55 2.67 -20.69 2.04
N ARG A 56 1.63 -21.49 1.79
CA ARG A 56 0.55 -21.77 2.76
C ARG A 56 1.09 -22.42 4.02
N GLU A 57 1.85 -23.49 3.86
CA GLU A 57 2.42 -24.28 4.96
C GLU A 57 3.38 -23.43 5.81
N ILE A 58 4.17 -22.56 5.17
CA ILE A 58 5.02 -21.60 5.86
C ILE A 58 4.19 -20.65 6.70
N LEU A 59 3.15 -20.06 6.15
CA LEU A 59 2.28 -19.10 6.85
C LEU A 59 1.59 -19.73 8.05
N ASP A 60 1.07 -20.96 7.92
CA ASP A 60 0.43 -21.70 9.03
C ASP A 60 1.39 -21.92 10.21
N GLN A 61 2.68 -22.18 9.92
CA GLN A 61 3.72 -22.28 10.96
C GLN A 61 4.05 -20.93 11.61
N LEU A 62 4.00 -19.82 10.85
CA LEU A 62 4.36 -18.49 11.33
C LEU A 62 3.31 -17.88 12.28
N VAL A 63 2.05 -18.28 12.18
CA VAL A 63 1.01 -17.94 13.18
C VAL A 63 1.44 -18.37 14.57
N GLY A 64 1.91 -19.61 14.74
CA GLY A 64 2.40 -20.14 16.01
C GLY A 64 3.64 -19.41 16.58
N LYS A 65 4.42 -18.74 15.70
CA LYS A 65 5.60 -17.96 16.09
C LYS A 65 5.32 -16.49 16.40
N ARG A 66 4.07 -16.07 16.41
CA ARG A 66 3.63 -14.66 16.61
C ARG A 66 4.22 -13.67 15.62
N LEU A 67 4.58 -14.13 14.42
CA LEU A 67 5.01 -13.27 13.31
C LEU A 67 3.83 -12.81 12.46
N VAL A 68 2.65 -13.38 12.66
CA VAL A 68 1.40 -13.06 11.97
C VAL A 68 0.26 -13.11 12.99
N ASP A 69 -0.53 -12.04 13.07
CA ASP A 69 -1.71 -11.99 13.93
C ASP A 69 -2.89 -12.72 13.28
N ARG A 70 -2.97 -12.67 11.94
CA ARG A 70 -4.03 -13.33 11.17
C ARG A 70 -3.55 -13.75 9.78
N VAL A 71 -3.85 -14.99 9.40
CA VAL A 71 -3.74 -15.46 8.02
C VAL A 71 -5.13 -15.66 7.43
N ILE A 72 -5.33 -15.21 6.20
CA ILE A 72 -6.54 -15.43 5.40
C ILE A 72 -6.13 -16.21 4.16
N HIS A 73 -6.71 -17.38 3.93
CA HIS A 73 -6.47 -18.17 2.73
C HIS A 73 -7.65 -18.02 1.78
N HIS A 74 -7.40 -17.63 0.54
CA HIS A 74 -8.39 -17.70 -0.53
C HIS A 74 -8.45 -19.11 -1.11
N ASP A 75 -9.64 -19.58 -1.50
CA ASP A 75 -9.83 -20.89 -2.13
C ASP A 75 -9.31 -20.93 -3.57
N LYS A 76 -9.21 -19.78 -4.23
CA LYS A 76 -8.68 -19.61 -5.58
C LYS A 76 -7.97 -18.27 -5.72
N ASN A 77 -7.04 -18.16 -6.67
CA ASN A 77 -6.39 -16.90 -6.97
C ASN A 77 -7.42 -15.86 -7.44
N ARG A 78 -7.53 -14.75 -6.69
CA ARG A 78 -8.46 -13.65 -6.93
C ARG A 78 -7.74 -12.36 -7.34
N GLY A 79 -6.41 -12.35 -7.21
CA GLY A 79 -5.51 -11.24 -7.53
C GLY A 79 -5.21 -10.32 -6.34
N LYS A 80 -4.09 -9.58 -6.47
CA LYS A 80 -3.52 -8.73 -5.41
C LYS A 80 -4.55 -7.78 -4.79
N GLY A 81 -5.33 -7.07 -5.60
CA GLY A 81 -6.34 -6.13 -5.11
C GLY A 81 -7.45 -6.83 -4.29
N ALA A 82 -7.85 -8.05 -4.66
CA ALA A 82 -8.80 -8.82 -3.87
C ALA A 82 -8.21 -9.28 -2.54
N ALA A 83 -6.93 -9.68 -2.52
CA ALA A 83 -6.21 -10.03 -1.30
C ALA A 83 -6.11 -8.81 -0.36
N ILE A 84 -5.74 -7.65 -0.89
CA ILE A 84 -5.68 -6.41 -0.10
C ILE A 84 -7.05 -6.07 0.49
N ARG A 85 -8.14 -6.15 -0.28
CA ARG A 85 -9.49 -5.89 0.24
C ARG A 85 -9.91 -6.88 1.35
N SER A 86 -9.52 -8.15 1.24
CA SER A 86 -9.76 -9.12 2.33
C SER A 86 -9.01 -8.74 3.59
N GLY A 87 -7.76 -8.25 3.46
CA GLY A 87 -6.98 -7.72 4.56
C GLY A 87 -7.59 -6.45 5.17
N ILE A 88 -8.04 -5.49 4.34
CA ILE A 88 -8.71 -4.25 4.80
C ILE A 88 -9.97 -4.57 5.62
N ALA A 89 -10.77 -5.53 5.17
CA ALA A 89 -11.97 -5.94 5.90
C ALA A 89 -11.65 -6.51 7.29
N ALA A 90 -10.51 -7.18 7.45
CA ALA A 90 -10.04 -7.80 8.69
C ALA A 90 -9.22 -6.87 9.58
N ALA A 91 -8.71 -5.75 9.07
CA ALA A 91 -7.87 -4.79 9.78
C ALA A 91 -8.58 -4.18 11.00
N THR A 92 -7.89 -4.09 12.13
CA THR A 92 -8.40 -3.48 13.36
C THR A 92 -7.59 -2.26 13.81
N GLY A 93 -6.41 -2.03 13.24
CA GLY A 93 -5.56 -0.91 13.56
C GLY A 93 -6.12 0.45 13.11
N ASP A 94 -5.48 1.52 13.58
CA ASP A 94 -5.87 2.91 13.27
C ASP A 94 -5.51 3.31 11.83
N VAL A 95 -4.45 2.71 11.30
CA VAL A 95 -3.88 2.97 9.97
C VAL A 95 -3.59 1.64 9.28
N VAL A 96 -3.83 1.57 7.98
CA VAL A 96 -3.51 0.41 7.14
C VAL A 96 -2.40 0.77 6.18
N VAL A 97 -1.46 -0.14 5.98
CA VAL A 97 -0.47 -0.14 4.90
C VAL A 97 -0.44 -1.50 4.21
N VAL A 98 -0.12 -1.51 2.93
CA VAL A 98 0.19 -2.74 2.19
C VAL A 98 1.70 -2.90 2.12
N GLN A 99 2.21 -4.08 2.46
CA GLN A 99 3.60 -4.48 2.31
C GLN A 99 3.68 -5.67 1.37
N ASP A 100 4.34 -5.53 0.24
CA ASP A 100 4.59 -6.67 -0.65
C ASP A 100 5.59 -7.65 -0.02
N ALA A 101 5.38 -8.95 -0.23
CA ALA A 101 6.23 -10.01 0.33
C ALA A 101 7.54 -10.20 -0.44
N ASP A 102 7.82 -9.37 -1.43
CA ASP A 102 8.89 -9.55 -2.42
C ASP A 102 10.23 -8.86 -2.08
N LEU A 103 10.32 -8.24 -0.90
CA LEU A 103 11.50 -7.57 -0.35
C LEU A 103 11.97 -6.32 -1.12
N GLU A 104 11.16 -5.78 -2.04
CA GLU A 104 11.52 -4.57 -2.80
C GLU A 104 11.41 -3.28 -1.96
N TYR A 105 10.51 -3.26 -0.97
CA TYR A 105 10.28 -2.16 -0.03
C TYR A 105 10.88 -2.44 1.34
N ASP A 106 11.42 -1.41 2.00
CA ASP A 106 12.00 -1.52 3.33
C ASP A 106 11.00 -1.09 4.40
N PRO A 107 10.59 -1.99 5.33
CA PRO A 107 9.71 -1.62 6.44
C PRO A 107 10.28 -0.54 7.38
N GLN A 108 11.58 -0.29 7.37
CA GLN A 108 12.20 0.79 8.15
C GLN A 108 11.75 2.19 7.70
N ASP A 109 11.14 2.34 6.53
CA ASP A 109 10.53 3.59 6.08
C ASP A 109 9.16 3.88 6.75
N LEU A 110 8.48 2.86 7.29
CA LEU A 110 7.12 2.99 7.86
C LEU A 110 7.00 4.01 9.00
N PRO A 111 7.97 4.14 9.94
CA PRO A 111 7.89 5.17 10.97
C PRO A 111 7.82 6.60 10.42
N ALA A 112 8.61 6.91 9.38
CA ALA A 112 8.60 8.22 8.73
C ALA A 112 7.27 8.49 8.01
N LEU A 113 6.75 7.47 7.29
CA LEU A 113 5.46 7.54 6.61
C LEU A 113 4.27 7.73 7.57
N LEU A 114 4.38 7.25 8.81
CA LEU A 114 3.31 7.37 9.79
C LEU A 114 3.23 8.77 10.45
N LEU A 115 4.31 9.56 10.42
CA LEU A 115 4.39 10.85 11.11
C LEU A 115 3.29 11.85 10.72
N PRO A 116 2.96 12.11 9.43
CA PRO A 116 1.92 13.07 9.08
C PRO A 116 0.52 12.63 9.53
N ILE A 117 0.27 11.31 9.60
CA ILE A 117 -0.99 10.78 10.13
C ILE A 117 -1.06 10.97 11.65
N ARG A 118 0.03 10.68 12.37
CA ARG A 118 0.14 10.88 13.84
C ARG A 118 -0.06 12.33 14.23
N SER A 119 0.50 13.26 13.46
CA SER A 119 0.34 14.71 13.67
C SER A 119 -0.99 15.27 13.14
N ARG A 120 -1.91 14.42 12.67
CA ARG A 120 -3.21 14.80 12.11
C ARG A 120 -3.15 15.73 10.89
N GLN A 121 -2.02 15.80 10.22
CA GLN A 121 -1.82 16.58 9.00
C GLN A 121 -2.31 15.84 7.75
N ALA A 122 -2.29 14.50 7.77
CA ALA A 122 -2.67 13.65 6.65
C ALA A 122 -3.76 12.65 7.02
N ASP A 123 -4.56 12.29 6.01
CA ASP A 123 -5.49 11.17 6.02
C ASP A 123 -4.90 9.96 5.30
N ALA A 124 -4.00 10.23 4.32
CA ALA A 124 -3.20 9.23 3.63
C ALA A 124 -1.76 9.73 3.40
N VAL A 125 -0.81 8.80 3.38
CA VAL A 125 0.61 9.09 3.07
C VAL A 125 1.13 8.08 2.07
N TYR A 126 1.72 8.56 1.00
CA TYR A 126 2.34 7.75 -0.05
C TYR A 126 3.86 7.75 0.10
N GLY A 127 4.47 6.59 -0.03
CA GLY A 127 5.92 6.48 -0.16
C GLY A 127 6.33 6.67 -1.62
N SER A 128 7.13 7.68 -1.92
CA SER A 128 7.61 7.90 -3.30
C SER A 128 9.01 7.34 -3.50
N ARG A 129 9.17 6.52 -4.53
CA ARG A 129 10.46 6.00 -5.00
C ARG A 129 11.26 7.03 -5.80
N PHE A 130 10.65 8.19 -6.12
CA PHE A 130 11.21 9.20 -7.04
C PHE A 130 11.45 10.57 -6.40
N GLN A 131 11.28 10.71 -5.09
CA GLN A 131 11.53 11.96 -4.34
C GLN A 131 12.91 12.01 -3.65
N GLY A 132 13.89 11.25 -4.12
CA GLY A 132 15.27 11.35 -3.62
C GLY A 132 15.63 10.38 -2.50
N GLY A 133 14.82 9.38 -2.19
CA GLY A 133 15.19 8.25 -1.34
C GLY A 133 16.23 7.34 -2.02
N PRO A 134 16.98 6.53 -1.26
CA PRO A 134 17.89 5.54 -1.83
C PRO A 134 17.12 4.55 -2.69
N HIS A 135 17.54 4.34 -3.93
CA HIS A 135 16.90 3.37 -4.80
C HIS A 135 17.89 2.69 -5.74
N ARG A 136 17.64 1.43 -6.05
CA ARG A 136 18.39 0.69 -7.04
C ARG A 136 18.05 1.22 -8.44
N VAL A 137 19.05 1.64 -9.20
CA VAL A 137 18.87 2.08 -10.60
C VAL A 137 18.59 0.87 -11.47
N LEU A 138 17.45 0.88 -12.16
CA LEU A 138 16.98 -0.22 -13.01
C LEU A 138 16.54 0.29 -14.40
N TYR A 139 15.37 -0.15 -14.85
CA TYR A 139 14.89 0.01 -16.21
C TYR A 139 14.34 1.41 -16.51
N PHE A 140 14.96 2.12 -17.44
CA PHE A 140 14.54 3.45 -17.90
C PHE A 140 13.07 3.48 -18.35
N TRP A 141 12.63 2.51 -19.16
CA TRP A 141 11.27 2.50 -19.71
C TRP A 141 10.21 2.23 -18.62
N HIS A 142 10.53 1.50 -17.57
CA HIS A 142 9.63 1.36 -16.41
C HIS A 142 9.46 2.67 -15.66
N TYR A 143 10.56 3.43 -15.51
CA TYR A 143 10.50 4.78 -14.92
C TYR A 143 9.64 5.70 -15.78
N VAL A 144 9.87 5.77 -17.10
CA VAL A 144 9.06 6.59 -18.02
C VAL A 144 7.59 6.18 -17.97
N GLY A 145 7.29 4.89 -18.04
CA GLY A 145 5.91 4.39 -17.93
C GLY A 145 5.22 4.84 -16.65
N ASN A 146 5.88 4.69 -15.48
CA ASN A 146 5.34 5.17 -14.21
C ASN A 146 5.10 6.68 -14.23
N ARG A 147 6.04 7.48 -14.74
CA ARG A 147 5.89 8.94 -14.84
C ARG A 147 4.70 9.35 -15.70
N VAL A 148 4.48 8.66 -16.82
CA VAL A 148 3.34 8.92 -17.72
C VAL A 148 2.03 8.56 -17.01
N LEU A 149 1.93 7.39 -16.37
CA LEU A 149 0.74 6.99 -15.63
C LEU A 149 0.45 7.94 -14.47
N THR A 150 1.47 8.35 -13.73
CA THR A 150 1.34 9.32 -12.63
C THR A 150 0.85 10.67 -13.15
N LEU A 151 1.43 11.17 -14.25
CA LEU A 151 0.98 12.44 -14.87
C LEU A 151 -0.50 12.37 -15.28
N LEU A 152 -0.90 11.31 -15.96
CA LEU A 152 -2.30 11.13 -16.37
C LEU A 152 -3.24 11.05 -15.16
N SER A 153 -2.89 10.28 -14.14
CA SER A 153 -3.67 10.22 -12.91
C SER A 153 -3.80 11.59 -12.25
N ASN A 154 -2.70 12.35 -12.15
CA ASN A 154 -2.68 13.70 -11.58
C ASN A 154 -3.62 14.66 -12.34
N MET A 155 -3.65 14.57 -13.68
CA MET A 155 -4.56 15.40 -14.49
C MET A 155 -6.04 15.14 -14.16
N PHE A 156 -6.43 13.88 -13.91
CA PHE A 156 -7.82 13.54 -13.62
C PHE A 156 -8.19 13.74 -12.16
N THR A 157 -7.24 13.57 -11.22
CA THR A 157 -7.49 13.67 -9.78
C THR A 157 -7.22 15.07 -9.22
N ASN A 158 -6.58 15.95 -10.00
CA ASN A 158 -6.04 17.24 -9.57
C ASN A 158 -5.08 17.13 -8.38
N LEU A 159 -4.28 16.03 -8.36
CA LEU A 159 -3.19 15.83 -7.42
C LEU A 159 -1.84 16.13 -8.09
N ASN A 160 -0.77 16.21 -7.29
CA ASN A 160 0.60 16.41 -7.79
C ASN A 160 1.55 15.32 -7.28
N LEU A 161 1.09 14.07 -7.28
CA LEU A 161 1.88 12.92 -6.89
C LEU A 161 3.10 12.73 -7.79
N THR A 162 4.15 12.15 -7.25
CA THR A 162 5.35 11.76 -8.01
C THR A 162 5.41 10.28 -8.32
N ASP A 163 4.67 9.43 -7.57
CA ASP A 163 4.65 7.99 -7.72
C ASP A 163 3.27 7.37 -7.45
N LEU A 164 2.48 7.19 -8.52
CA LEU A 164 1.15 6.57 -8.45
C LEU A 164 1.21 5.09 -8.05
N GLU A 165 2.17 4.35 -8.60
CA GLU A 165 2.24 2.88 -8.54
C GLU A 165 3.03 2.37 -7.32
N THR A 166 3.32 3.24 -6.37
CA THR A 166 3.95 2.80 -5.11
C THR A 166 3.03 1.86 -4.33
N CYS A 167 3.60 0.79 -3.76
CA CYS A 167 2.87 -0.09 -2.84
C CYS A 167 2.60 0.62 -1.50
N TYR A 168 3.56 1.40 -0.99
CA TYR A 168 3.43 2.08 0.29
C TYR A 168 2.42 3.23 0.22
N LYS A 169 1.18 2.89 0.57
CA LYS A 169 0.08 3.83 0.79
C LYS A 169 -0.48 3.60 2.18
N LEU A 170 -0.12 4.45 3.12
CA LEU A 170 -0.69 4.45 4.46
C LEU A 170 -2.00 5.22 4.43
N VAL A 171 -3.08 4.64 4.91
CA VAL A 171 -4.39 5.30 4.94
C VAL A 171 -5.08 5.04 6.28
N ARG A 172 -5.74 6.05 6.84
CA ARG A 172 -6.58 5.86 8.03
C ARG A 172 -7.60 4.77 7.78
N THR A 173 -7.68 3.79 8.68
CA THR A 173 -8.54 2.62 8.52
C THR A 173 -10.00 2.98 8.35
N GLU A 174 -10.48 3.97 9.11
CA GLU A 174 -11.86 4.43 9.02
C GLU A 174 -12.19 4.97 7.62
N LEU A 175 -11.33 5.82 7.05
CA LEU A 175 -11.47 6.31 5.68
C LEU A 175 -11.41 5.16 4.68
N LEU A 176 -10.37 4.30 4.79
CA LEU A 176 -10.12 3.23 3.83
C LEU A 176 -11.29 2.23 3.73
N LYS A 177 -11.92 1.89 4.87
CA LYS A 177 -13.08 0.99 4.90
C LYS A 177 -14.33 1.57 4.26
N GLN A 178 -14.41 2.87 4.12
CA GLN A 178 -15.54 3.55 3.48
C GLN A 178 -15.34 3.69 1.96
N LEU A 179 -14.12 3.53 1.44
CA LEU A 179 -13.86 3.62 0.01
C LEU A 179 -14.46 2.43 -0.75
N PRO A 180 -15.22 2.65 -1.85
CA PRO A 180 -15.82 1.59 -2.65
C PRO A 180 -14.76 0.93 -3.57
N LEU A 181 -13.83 0.19 -2.97
CA LEU A 181 -12.78 -0.51 -3.68
C LEU A 181 -13.29 -1.80 -4.31
N SER A 182 -13.05 -1.98 -5.61
CA SER A 182 -13.58 -3.08 -6.42
C SER A 182 -12.51 -3.84 -7.21
N SER A 183 -11.35 -3.22 -7.45
CA SER A 183 -10.27 -3.81 -8.25
C SER A 183 -9.73 -5.10 -7.65
N ASN A 184 -9.57 -6.12 -8.48
CA ASN A 184 -9.08 -7.43 -8.06
C ASN A 184 -7.58 -7.63 -8.31
N ARG A 185 -7.00 -6.93 -9.28
CA ARG A 185 -5.61 -7.08 -9.72
C ARG A 185 -4.81 -5.79 -9.52
N PHE A 186 -3.85 -5.50 -10.38
CA PHE A 186 -2.96 -4.33 -10.34
C PHE A 186 -3.64 -2.96 -10.57
N GLY A 187 -4.94 -2.90 -10.78
CA GLY A 187 -5.67 -1.63 -10.80
C GLY A 187 -5.97 -1.06 -9.40
N PHE A 188 -5.56 -1.73 -8.33
CA PHE A 188 -5.82 -1.30 -6.96
C PHE A 188 -5.12 0.03 -6.63
N GLU A 189 -3.86 0.19 -7.03
CA GLU A 189 -3.06 1.39 -6.77
C GLU A 189 -3.66 2.63 -7.44
N VAL A 190 -4.20 2.46 -8.64
CA VAL A 190 -4.92 3.50 -9.39
C VAL A 190 -6.27 3.80 -8.75
N GLU A 191 -7.05 2.76 -8.43
CA GLU A 191 -8.38 2.90 -7.85
C GLU A 191 -8.34 3.62 -6.51
N ILE A 192 -7.47 3.20 -5.58
CA ILE A 192 -7.37 3.83 -4.26
C ILE A 192 -7.01 5.31 -4.38
N THR A 193 -6.14 5.68 -5.32
CA THR A 193 -5.75 7.08 -5.55
C THR A 193 -6.94 7.90 -6.06
N ALA A 194 -7.68 7.39 -7.03
CA ALA A 194 -8.89 8.06 -7.53
C ALA A 194 -9.94 8.22 -6.41
N ARG A 195 -10.13 7.18 -5.57
CA ARG A 195 -11.09 7.23 -4.46
C ARG A 195 -10.69 8.20 -3.35
N LEU A 196 -9.42 8.25 -2.99
CA LEU A 196 -8.90 9.21 -2.02
C LEU A 196 -9.04 10.65 -2.52
N ALA A 197 -8.76 10.91 -3.81
CA ALA A 197 -8.98 12.22 -4.43
C ALA A 197 -10.46 12.61 -4.41
N GLN A 198 -11.37 11.71 -4.79
CA GLN A 198 -12.82 11.90 -4.73
C GLN A 198 -13.29 12.18 -3.29
N ALA A 199 -12.72 11.50 -2.30
CA ALA A 199 -12.99 11.72 -0.88
C ALA A 199 -12.35 13.02 -0.33
N ARG A 200 -11.62 13.79 -1.15
CA ARG A 200 -10.87 14.98 -0.74
C ARG A 200 -9.91 14.72 0.42
N ALA A 201 -9.32 13.53 0.48
CA ALA A 201 -8.36 13.16 1.50
C ALA A 201 -7.12 14.05 1.43
N ARG A 202 -6.57 14.39 2.58
CA ARG A 202 -5.29 15.10 2.69
C ARG A 202 -4.17 14.09 2.48
N ILE A 203 -3.54 14.13 1.31
CA ILE A 203 -2.50 13.17 0.92
C ILE A 203 -1.14 13.86 1.02
N TRP A 204 -0.18 13.14 1.62
CA TRP A 204 1.23 13.54 1.69
C TRP A 204 2.07 12.52 0.93
N GLU A 205 3.20 12.96 0.37
CA GLU A 205 4.24 12.06 -0.14
C GLU A 205 5.52 12.20 0.68
N ILE A 206 6.19 11.06 0.93
CA ILE A 206 7.47 10.98 1.64
C ILE A 206 8.40 10.10 0.83
N PRO A 207 9.68 10.47 0.66
CA PRO A 207 10.66 9.62 -0.02
C PRO A 207 10.87 8.32 0.75
N ILE A 208 11.00 7.20 0.01
CA ILE A 208 11.27 5.88 0.55
C ILE A 208 12.44 5.21 -0.14
N SER A 209 12.99 4.19 0.50
CA SER A 209 13.97 3.28 -0.06
C SER A 209 13.30 2.30 -1.02
N TYR A 210 13.99 1.93 -2.11
CA TYR A 210 13.45 0.95 -3.06
C TYR A 210 14.55 0.10 -3.70
N SER A 211 14.43 -1.21 -3.56
CA SER A 211 15.35 -2.21 -4.12
C SER A 211 14.63 -3.11 -5.12
N GLY A 212 14.22 -2.53 -6.27
CA GLY A 212 13.48 -3.26 -7.29
C GLY A 212 14.24 -4.47 -7.82
N ARG A 213 13.50 -5.52 -8.20
CA ARG A 213 14.03 -6.76 -8.78
C ARG A 213 14.24 -6.62 -10.29
N THR A 214 15.23 -7.35 -10.80
CA THR A 214 15.38 -7.60 -12.24
C THR A 214 14.44 -8.73 -12.69
N TYR A 215 14.27 -8.92 -14.01
CA TYR A 215 13.51 -10.05 -14.53
C TYR A 215 14.14 -11.40 -14.15
N ALA A 216 15.47 -11.48 -14.05
CA ALA A 216 16.18 -12.67 -13.56
C ALA A 216 15.90 -12.96 -12.07
N GLU A 217 15.60 -11.92 -11.28
CA GLU A 217 15.23 -11.99 -9.87
C GLU A 217 13.72 -12.17 -9.65
N GLY A 218 12.95 -12.42 -10.72
CA GLY A 218 11.52 -12.75 -10.63
C GLY A 218 10.56 -11.56 -10.70
N LYS A 219 10.94 -10.45 -11.35
CA LYS A 219 10.02 -9.33 -11.62
C LYS A 219 8.82 -9.79 -12.43
N LYS A 220 7.62 -9.59 -11.90
CA LYS A 220 6.35 -10.07 -12.47
C LYS A 220 5.63 -9.04 -13.37
N ILE A 221 5.94 -7.75 -13.24
CA ILE A 221 5.26 -6.65 -13.95
C ILE A 221 5.69 -6.58 -15.40
N THR A 222 4.71 -6.42 -16.31
CA THR A 222 4.89 -6.37 -17.77
C THR A 222 4.29 -5.09 -18.38
N TRP A 223 4.56 -4.81 -19.66
CA TRP A 223 3.92 -3.69 -20.36
C TRP A 223 2.38 -3.75 -20.40
N ARG A 224 1.80 -4.97 -20.33
CA ARG A 224 0.35 -5.19 -20.28
C ARG A 224 -0.28 -4.60 -19.01
N ASP A 225 0.46 -4.61 -17.90
CA ASP A 225 0.01 -4.01 -16.64
C ASP A 225 -0.04 -2.50 -16.76
N GLY A 226 0.89 -1.88 -17.50
CA GLY A 226 0.87 -0.45 -17.81
C GLY A 226 -0.35 -0.04 -18.65
N VAL A 227 -0.72 -0.84 -19.67
CA VAL A 227 -1.93 -0.60 -20.46
C VAL A 227 -3.19 -0.78 -19.59
N ALA A 228 -3.20 -1.79 -18.73
CA ALA A 228 -4.30 -2.00 -17.79
C ALA A 228 -4.44 -0.82 -16.81
N ALA A 229 -3.32 -0.28 -16.29
CA ALA A 229 -3.33 0.88 -15.41
C ALA A 229 -3.92 2.11 -16.12
N LEU A 230 -3.58 2.37 -17.39
CA LEU A 230 -4.18 3.44 -18.18
C LEU A 230 -5.70 3.28 -18.29
N PHE A 231 -6.19 2.08 -18.59
CA PHE A 231 -7.63 1.80 -18.61
C PHE A 231 -8.27 2.05 -17.24
N HIS A 232 -7.63 1.65 -16.14
CA HIS A 232 -8.12 1.88 -14.79
C HIS A 232 -8.15 3.38 -14.42
N ILE A 233 -7.16 4.18 -14.86
CA ILE A 233 -7.17 5.64 -14.65
C ILE A 233 -8.44 6.23 -15.27
N LEU A 234 -8.72 5.92 -16.53
CA LEU A 234 -9.94 6.42 -17.20
C LEU A 234 -11.21 5.90 -16.52
N ARG A 235 -11.26 4.60 -16.23
CA ARG A 235 -12.43 3.97 -15.61
C ARG A 235 -12.82 4.62 -14.28
N TYR A 236 -11.86 4.76 -13.34
CA TYR A 236 -12.18 5.21 -11.98
C TYR A 236 -12.33 6.73 -11.86
N ASN A 237 -11.83 7.49 -12.83
CA ASN A 237 -11.99 8.94 -12.81
C ASN A 237 -13.17 9.44 -13.67
N LEU A 238 -13.56 8.73 -14.74
CA LEU A 238 -14.57 9.19 -15.68
C LEU A 238 -15.89 8.39 -15.61
N PHE A 239 -15.82 7.06 -15.41
CA PHE A 239 -16.96 6.18 -15.61
C PHE A 239 -17.51 5.55 -14.32
N VAL A 240 -16.75 5.53 -13.24
CA VAL A 240 -17.22 5.01 -11.96
C VAL A 240 -17.38 6.19 -11.00
N PRO A 241 -18.59 6.72 -10.82
CA PRO A 241 -18.80 7.86 -9.93
C PRO A 241 -18.33 7.53 -8.51
N GLY A 242 -17.65 8.47 -7.89
CA GLY A 242 -17.44 8.47 -6.46
C GLY A 242 -18.81 8.42 -5.77
N GLY A 243 -18.95 7.63 -4.72
CA GLY A 243 -20.14 7.67 -3.88
C GLY A 243 -20.41 9.09 -3.34
N ASP A 244 -21.52 9.33 -2.70
CA ASP A 244 -21.85 10.64 -2.14
C ASP A 244 -20.93 10.97 -0.93
N TRP A 245 -19.73 11.51 -1.24
CA TRP A 245 -18.69 11.86 -0.28
C TRP A 245 -18.97 13.11 0.55
N ARG A 246 -20.14 13.74 0.36
CA ARG A 246 -20.55 14.91 1.13
C ARG A 246 -20.73 14.61 2.61
N LEU A 247 -20.83 13.32 2.97
CA LEU A 247 -20.97 12.85 4.36
C LEU A 247 -19.65 12.76 5.12
N LEU A 248 -18.48 12.77 4.46
CA LEU A 248 -17.16 12.63 5.09
C LEU A 248 -16.45 13.97 5.36
N ALA A 249 -17.03 15.10 4.94
CA ALA A 249 -16.49 16.44 5.12
C ALA A 249 -17.10 17.14 6.36
N LYS A 250 -17.08 16.47 7.53
CA LYS A 250 -17.40 17.08 8.81
C LYS A 250 -16.24 17.01 9.76
#